data_a89f96c9e6944071ea124a0776acb0a3
#
_entry.id   a89f96c9e6944071ea124a0776acb0a3
#
_cell.length_a   1.000
_cell.length_b   1.000
_cell.length_c   1.000
_cell.angle_alpha   90.00
_cell.angle_beta   90.00
_cell.angle_gamma   90.00
#
_symmetry.space_group_name_H-M   'P 1'
#
loop_
_entity.id
_entity.type
_entity.pdbx_description
1 polymer ?
#
loop_
_entity_poly.entity_id
_entity_poly.type
_entity_poly.pdbx_seq_one_letter_code
_entity_poly.pdbx_strand_id
1 'polypeptide(L)'
;MACASTATKTSIRHEFKLISTLLKAGGADIHEASLSVSTIYRQRRKEVQVQAGLIKEKIKQFGSDHSDAFLVLHWDSKIIRLLDGDKEDRLAIALSAPNVVPGQFLGSPVVPDGTGLSMSNAVYDLGVQYGLIERVRAVVFDTTASNSGCWKGSVTLFEKRLGRSILWLACRHHIVELHIKHANEALRGPSKGLLFITKNDLKS
;
A
#
# COMPACT_ATOMS: atom_id res chain seq x y z
N MET A 1 2.45 21.30 -10.25
CA MET A 1 1.36 21.57 -9.29
C MET A 1 0.56 20.30 -8.93
N ALA A 2 0.06 19.51 -9.90
CA ALA A 2 -0.73 18.29 -9.62
C ALA A 2 -0.01 17.26 -8.72
N CYS A 3 1.30 17.08 -8.86
CA CYS A 3 2.09 16.17 -8.02
C CYS A 3 2.15 16.64 -6.56
N ALA A 4 2.42 17.93 -6.33
CA ALA A 4 2.47 18.51 -4.98
C ALA A 4 1.11 18.43 -4.27
N SER A 5 0.02 18.75 -4.96
CA SER A 5 -1.33 18.70 -4.37
C SER A 5 -1.81 17.26 -4.07
N THR A 6 -1.34 16.28 -4.83
CA THR A 6 -1.59 14.86 -4.54
C THR A 6 -0.83 14.42 -3.28
N ALA A 7 0.44 14.81 -3.16
CA ALA A 7 1.28 14.50 -1.99
C ALA A 7 0.73 15.15 -0.70
N THR A 8 0.20 16.37 -0.79
CA THR A 8 -0.40 17.10 0.35
C THR A 8 -1.86 16.71 0.64
N LYS A 9 -2.42 15.75 -0.08
CA LYS A 9 -3.84 15.33 0.04
C LYS A 9 -4.83 16.48 -0.14
N THR A 10 -4.45 17.52 -0.87
CA THR A 10 -5.33 18.68 -1.15
C THR A 10 -6.52 18.25 -2.00
N SER A 11 -7.75 18.63 -1.60
CA SER A 11 -8.93 18.29 -2.39
C SER A 11 -8.92 19.01 -3.74
N ILE A 12 -9.47 18.37 -4.79
CA ILE A 12 -9.49 18.94 -6.15
C ILE A 12 -10.24 20.28 -6.19
N ARG A 13 -11.31 20.41 -5.38
CA ARG A 13 -12.05 21.68 -5.27
C ARG A 13 -11.23 22.78 -4.60
N HIS A 14 -10.39 22.43 -3.64
CA HIS A 14 -9.49 23.39 -2.99
C HIS A 14 -8.39 23.82 -3.95
N GLU A 15 -7.80 22.88 -4.68
CA GLU A 15 -6.82 23.16 -5.73
C GLU A 15 -7.39 24.07 -6.83
N PHE A 16 -8.62 23.80 -7.27
CA PHE A 16 -9.32 24.68 -8.23
C PHE A 16 -9.44 26.11 -7.68
N LYS A 17 -9.88 26.29 -6.43
CA LYS A 17 -9.98 27.61 -5.78
C LYS A 17 -8.63 28.33 -5.75
N LEU A 18 -7.58 27.64 -5.31
CA LEU A 18 -6.22 28.22 -5.23
C LEU A 18 -5.72 28.67 -6.59
N ILE A 19 -5.83 27.81 -7.61
CA ILE A 19 -5.38 28.14 -8.98
C ILE A 19 -6.21 29.31 -9.53
N SER A 20 -7.54 29.28 -9.34
CA SER A 20 -8.42 30.37 -9.79
C SER A 20 -8.07 31.70 -9.14
N THR A 21 -7.74 31.70 -7.84
CA THR A 21 -7.35 32.91 -7.12
C THR A 21 -6.01 33.45 -7.62
N LEU A 22 -5.03 32.58 -7.86
CA LEU A 22 -3.71 32.95 -8.38
C LEU A 22 -3.80 33.53 -9.80
N LEU A 23 -4.60 32.92 -10.68
CA LEU A 23 -4.81 33.43 -12.05
C LEU A 23 -5.46 34.81 -12.02
N LYS A 24 -6.51 35.02 -11.22
CA LYS A 24 -7.14 36.31 -11.03
C LYS A 24 -6.17 37.39 -10.52
N ALA A 25 -5.38 37.03 -9.50
CA ALA A 25 -4.38 37.96 -8.95
C ALA A 25 -3.30 38.33 -9.97
N GLY A 26 -2.98 37.41 -10.88
CA GLY A 26 -2.06 37.63 -12.01
C GLY A 26 -2.69 38.34 -13.21
N GLY A 27 -3.97 38.72 -13.14
CA GLY A 27 -4.68 39.43 -14.25
C GLY A 27 -5.14 38.51 -15.40
N ALA A 28 -5.09 37.19 -15.23
CA ALA A 28 -5.52 36.24 -16.25
C ALA A 28 -7.03 35.97 -16.17
N ASP A 29 -7.68 35.86 -17.36
CA ASP A 29 -9.08 35.41 -17.40
C ASP A 29 -9.17 33.90 -17.20
N ILE A 30 -9.95 33.50 -16.20
CA ILE A 30 -10.17 32.08 -15.87
C ILE A 30 -10.91 31.35 -17.00
N HIS A 31 -11.76 32.06 -17.75
CA HIS A 31 -12.50 31.47 -18.86
C HIS A 31 -11.58 31.11 -20.02
N GLU A 32 -10.56 31.92 -20.29
CA GLU A 32 -9.53 31.62 -21.29
C GLU A 32 -8.61 30.47 -20.86
N ALA A 33 -8.37 30.32 -19.58
CA ALA A 33 -7.47 29.27 -19.03
C ALA A 33 -8.02 27.84 -19.11
N SER A 34 -9.25 27.63 -19.61
CA SER A 34 -9.92 26.31 -19.65
C SER A 34 -9.85 25.55 -18.32
N LEU A 35 -9.83 26.28 -17.21
CA LEU A 35 -9.69 25.73 -15.88
C LEU A 35 -11.03 25.23 -15.35
N SER A 36 -11.11 23.94 -15.06
CA SER A 36 -12.28 23.32 -14.41
C SER A 36 -11.86 22.24 -13.42
N VAL A 37 -12.75 21.86 -12.51
CA VAL A 37 -12.53 20.75 -11.59
C VAL A 37 -12.22 19.46 -12.36
N SER A 38 -12.91 19.22 -13.48
CA SER A 38 -12.68 18.06 -14.35
C SER A 38 -11.32 18.09 -15.03
N THR A 39 -10.84 19.26 -15.42
CA THR A 39 -9.50 19.43 -16.01
C THR A 39 -8.43 19.10 -14.98
N ILE A 40 -8.55 19.61 -13.76
CA ILE A 40 -7.61 19.32 -12.66
C ILE A 40 -7.62 17.82 -12.34
N TYR A 41 -8.79 17.19 -12.25
CA TYR A 41 -8.91 15.76 -12.02
C TYR A 41 -8.17 14.95 -13.10
N ARG A 42 -8.37 15.27 -14.39
CA ARG A 42 -7.69 14.58 -15.50
C ARG A 42 -6.18 14.77 -15.47
N GLN A 43 -5.71 15.99 -15.20
CA GLN A 43 -4.27 16.28 -15.08
C GLN A 43 -3.64 15.55 -13.90
N ARG A 44 -4.31 15.54 -12.75
CA ARG A 44 -3.86 14.80 -11.58
C ARG A 44 -3.73 13.31 -11.85
N ARG A 45 -4.73 12.73 -12.51
CA ARG A 45 -4.72 11.30 -12.89
C ARG A 45 -3.59 10.98 -13.85
N LYS A 46 -3.37 11.84 -14.85
CA LYS A 46 -2.26 11.70 -15.81
C LYS A 46 -0.91 11.76 -15.10
N GLU A 47 -0.72 12.72 -14.20
CA GLU A 47 0.51 12.88 -13.45
C GLU A 47 0.79 11.66 -12.55
N VAL A 48 -0.21 11.14 -11.84
CA VAL A 48 -0.08 9.92 -11.03
C VAL A 48 0.34 8.74 -11.90
N GLN A 49 -0.19 8.60 -13.12
CA GLN A 49 0.21 7.54 -14.04
C GLN A 49 1.67 7.69 -14.49
N VAL A 50 2.10 8.92 -14.80
CA VAL A 50 3.51 9.21 -15.17
C VAL A 50 4.44 8.85 -13.98
N GLN A 51 4.12 9.31 -12.78
CA GLN A 51 4.92 9.02 -11.58
C GLN A 51 4.96 7.52 -11.26
N ALA A 52 3.84 6.81 -11.41
CA ALA A 52 3.81 5.35 -11.27
C ALA A 52 4.72 4.65 -12.29
N GLY A 53 4.76 5.14 -13.54
CA GLY A 53 5.68 4.64 -14.57
C GLY A 53 7.14 4.85 -14.17
N LEU A 54 7.50 6.05 -13.71
CA LEU A 54 8.87 6.36 -13.27
C LEU A 54 9.30 5.49 -12.07
N ILE A 55 8.40 5.28 -11.11
CA ILE A 55 8.67 4.38 -9.96
C ILE A 55 8.90 2.95 -10.47
N LYS A 56 8.07 2.47 -11.38
CA LYS A 56 8.21 1.14 -11.97
C LYS A 56 9.57 0.94 -12.64
N GLU A 57 10.02 1.90 -13.43
CA GLU A 57 11.34 1.83 -14.07
C GLU A 57 12.48 1.88 -13.04
N LYS A 58 12.38 2.72 -12.00
CA LYS A 58 13.35 2.75 -10.90
C LYS A 58 13.47 1.40 -10.17
N ILE A 59 12.35 0.70 -9.95
CA ILE A 59 12.36 -0.62 -9.31
C ILE A 59 13.04 -1.65 -10.21
N LYS A 60 12.79 -1.62 -11.53
CA LYS A 60 13.46 -2.51 -12.48
C LYS A 60 14.96 -2.24 -12.53
N GLN A 61 15.35 -0.97 -12.61
CA GLN A 61 16.76 -0.55 -12.58
C GLN A 61 17.44 -0.99 -11.29
N PHE A 62 16.78 -0.79 -10.13
CA PHE A 62 17.26 -1.35 -8.86
C PHE A 62 17.51 -2.86 -8.94
N GLY A 63 16.62 -3.58 -9.62
CA GLY A 63 16.78 -5.01 -9.89
C GLY A 63 18.09 -5.33 -10.63
N SER A 64 18.50 -4.51 -11.58
CA SER A 64 19.73 -4.68 -12.35
C SER A 64 20.97 -4.26 -11.57
N ASP A 65 20.92 -3.11 -10.90
CA ASP A 65 22.08 -2.51 -10.22
C ASP A 65 22.51 -3.27 -8.97
N HIS A 66 21.61 -4.04 -8.35
CA HIS A 66 21.84 -4.78 -7.11
C HIS A 66 21.50 -6.26 -7.26
N SER A 67 22.08 -6.91 -8.26
CA SER A 67 21.84 -8.33 -8.58
C SER A 67 22.07 -9.28 -7.40
N ASP A 68 23.03 -8.97 -6.52
CA ASP A 68 23.42 -9.79 -5.39
C ASP A 68 22.64 -9.53 -4.10
N ALA A 69 21.83 -8.46 -4.06
CA ALA A 69 21.02 -8.15 -2.90
C ALA A 69 19.89 -9.15 -2.73
N PHE A 70 19.76 -9.71 -1.53
CA PHE A 70 18.57 -10.47 -1.19
C PHE A 70 17.41 -9.55 -0.89
N LEU A 71 16.23 -9.98 -1.26
CA LEU A 71 15.01 -9.17 -1.18
C LEU A 71 14.06 -9.72 -0.12
N VAL A 72 13.39 -8.79 0.55
CA VAL A 72 12.32 -9.07 1.49
C VAL A 72 11.03 -8.50 0.95
N LEU A 73 10.04 -9.34 0.71
CA LEU A 73 8.69 -8.89 0.33
C LEU A 73 7.84 -8.69 1.57
N HIS A 74 7.06 -7.62 1.56
CA HIS A 74 6.11 -7.29 2.61
C HIS A 74 4.72 -7.22 1.99
N TRP A 75 3.71 -7.80 2.64
CA TRP A 75 2.32 -7.55 2.22
C TRP A 75 1.37 -7.43 3.40
N ASP A 76 0.32 -6.68 3.15
CA ASP A 76 -0.79 -6.46 4.06
C ASP A 76 -2.08 -6.30 3.25
N SER A 77 -3.15 -6.98 3.65
CA SER A 77 -4.45 -6.87 2.99
C SER A 77 -5.33 -5.83 3.65
N LYS A 78 -6.06 -5.07 2.84
CA LYS A 78 -7.00 -4.06 3.31
C LYS A 78 -8.24 -3.99 2.45
N ILE A 79 -9.39 -4.13 3.10
CA ILE A 79 -10.68 -3.86 2.45
C ILE A 79 -10.85 -2.33 2.34
N ILE A 80 -10.94 -1.84 1.12
CA ILE A 80 -11.16 -0.43 0.81
C ILE A 80 -12.61 -0.26 0.38
N ARG A 81 -13.29 0.74 0.96
CA ARG A 81 -14.62 1.15 0.51
C ARG A 81 -14.46 2.15 -0.64
N LEU A 82 -15.07 1.85 -1.75
CA LEU A 82 -15.13 2.72 -2.91
C LEU A 82 -16.22 3.79 -2.74
N LEU A 83 -16.17 4.81 -3.58
CA LEU A 83 -17.13 5.94 -3.52
C LEU A 83 -18.56 5.54 -3.89
N ASP A 84 -18.73 4.47 -4.67
CA ASP A 84 -20.01 3.84 -5.05
C ASP A 84 -20.62 2.96 -3.95
N GLY A 85 -19.87 2.73 -2.87
CA GLY A 85 -20.28 1.88 -1.74
C GLY A 85 -19.76 0.45 -1.81
N ASP A 86 -19.20 0.04 -2.93
CA ASP A 86 -18.60 -1.27 -3.11
C ASP A 86 -17.32 -1.42 -2.26
N LYS A 87 -16.95 -2.67 -2.05
CA LYS A 87 -15.73 -3.01 -1.30
C LYS A 87 -14.77 -3.76 -2.20
N GLU A 88 -13.53 -3.32 -2.18
CA GLU A 88 -12.42 -4.06 -2.81
C GLU A 88 -11.45 -4.53 -1.75
N ASP A 89 -11.05 -5.79 -1.82
CA ASP A 89 -9.91 -6.30 -1.06
C ASP A 89 -8.63 -6.02 -1.85
N ARG A 90 -7.73 -5.24 -1.26
CA ARG A 90 -6.46 -4.85 -1.88
C ARG A 90 -5.29 -5.32 -1.05
N LEU A 91 -4.31 -5.88 -1.74
CA LEU A 91 -3.08 -6.37 -1.12
C LEU A 91 -1.96 -5.36 -1.37
N ALA A 92 -1.62 -4.56 -0.35
CA ALA A 92 -0.47 -3.67 -0.41
C ALA A 92 0.81 -4.50 -0.37
N ILE A 93 1.66 -4.38 -1.41
CA ILE A 93 2.91 -5.13 -1.53
C ILE A 93 4.07 -4.15 -1.58
N ALA A 94 5.07 -4.38 -0.74
CA ALA A 94 6.28 -3.59 -0.68
C ALA A 94 7.53 -4.49 -0.73
N LEU A 95 8.65 -3.90 -1.08
CA LEU A 95 9.95 -4.53 -1.14
C LEU A 95 10.91 -3.81 -0.22
N SER A 96 11.77 -4.54 0.45
CA SER A 96 12.98 -3.99 1.08
C SER A 96 14.19 -4.86 0.75
N ALA A 97 15.36 -4.24 0.79
CA ALA A 97 16.64 -4.92 0.74
C ALA A 97 17.50 -4.36 1.87
N PRO A 98 17.90 -5.15 2.87
CA PRO A 98 18.70 -4.68 3.99
C PRO A 98 19.94 -3.92 3.51
N ASN A 99 20.22 -2.78 4.13
CA ASN A 99 21.33 -1.86 3.81
C ASN A 99 21.33 -1.23 2.40
N VAL A 100 20.31 -1.50 1.57
CA VAL A 100 20.22 -0.97 0.20
C VAL A 100 18.95 -0.16 0.00
N VAL A 101 17.79 -0.74 0.30
CA VAL A 101 16.49 -0.08 0.14
C VAL A 101 15.66 -0.23 1.41
N PRO A 102 15.34 0.87 2.08
CA PRO A 102 14.60 0.84 3.36
C PRO A 102 13.16 0.37 3.22
N GLY A 103 12.56 0.53 2.05
CA GLY A 103 11.20 0.08 1.74
C GLY A 103 10.67 0.77 0.49
N GLN A 104 10.30 -0.02 -0.49
CA GLN A 104 9.74 0.46 -1.75
C GLN A 104 8.38 -0.18 -1.99
N PHE A 105 7.36 0.65 -2.17
CA PHE A 105 6.04 0.17 -2.55
C PHE A 105 6.05 -0.34 -3.99
N LEU A 106 5.61 -1.58 -4.19
CA LEU A 106 5.54 -2.22 -5.50
C LEU A 106 4.17 -2.06 -6.16
N GLY A 107 3.10 -2.16 -5.38
CA GLY A 107 1.75 -2.07 -5.90
C GLY A 107 0.69 -2.48 -4.89
N SER A 108 -0.57 -2.31 -5.30
CA SER A 108 -1.73 -2.71 -4.50
C SER A 108 -2.78 -3.37 -5.42
N PRO A 109 -2.52 -4.60 -5.92
CA PRO A 109 -3.49 -5.32 -6.73
C PRO A 109 -4.78 -5.56 -5.96
N VAL A 110 -5.89 -5.58 -6.69
CA VAL A 110 -7.17 -6.08 -6.18
C VAL A 110 -7.08 -7.60 -6.12
N VAL A 111 -7.49 -8.18 -5.02
CA VAL A 111 -7.62 -9.64 -4.87
C VAL A 111 -9.11 -10.00 -4.84
N PRO A 112 -9.52 -11.11 -5.47
CA PRO A 112 -10.92 -11.48 -5.56
C PRO A 112 -11.53 -11.82 -4.20
N ASP A 113 -10.68 -12.27 -3.28
CA ASP A 113 -11.04 -12.66 -1.92
C ASP A 113 -9.82 -12.58 -1.01
N GLY A 114 -10.05 -12.64 0.31
CA GLY A 114 -9.00 -12.65 1.34
C GLY A 114 -8.36 -14.02 1.58
N THR A 115 -8.43 -14.96 0.62
CA THR A 115 -7.81 -16.28 0.78
C THR A 115 -6.30 -16.24 0.61
N GLY A 116 -5.59 -17.16 1.26
CA GLY A 116 -4.16 -17.30 1.09
C GLY A 116 -3.75 -17.56 -0.36
N LEU A 117 -4.58 -18.24 -1.15
CA LEU A 117 -4.31 -18.50 -2.56
C LEU A 117 -4.34 -17.21 -3.40
N SER A 118 -5.37 -16.40 -3.24
CA SER A 118 -5.50 -15.13 -3.97
C SER A 118 -4.36 -14.17 -3.62
N MET A 119 -4.01 -14.07 -2.33
CA MET A 119 -2.88 -13.27 -1.88
C MET A 119 -1.55 -13.79 -2.42
N SER A 120 -1.28 -15.10 -2.33
CA SER A 120 -0.07 -15.74 -2.85
C SER A 120 0.12 -15.48 -4.35
N ASN A 121 -0.96 -15.62 -5.14
CA ASN A 121 -0.93 -15.36 -6.57
C ASN A 121 -0.59 -13.90 -6.85
N ALA A 122 -1.26 -12.96 -6.20
CA ALA A 122 -1.03 -11.52 -6.39
C ALA A 122 0.41 -11.11 -6.07
N VAL A 123 0.98 -11.62 -4.97
CA VAL A 123 2.39 -11.36 -4.59
C VAL A 123 3.36 -11.93 -5.62
N TYR A 124 3.14 -13.19 -6.03
CA TYR A 124 4.00 -13.86 -6.99
C TYR A 124 3.98 -13.17 -8.35
N ASP A 125 2.80 -12.89 -8.88
CA ASP A 125 2.63 -12.28 -10.20
C ASP A 125 3.24 -10.88 -10.26
N LEU A 126 3.09 -10.08 -9.19
CA LEU A 126 3.74 -8.78 -9.09
C LEU A 126 5.27 -8.93 -8.99
N GLY A 127 5.77 -9.88 -8.23
CA GLY A 127 7.20 -10.18 -8.13
C GLY A 127 7.80 -10.59 -9.48
N VAL A 128 7.10 -11.42 -10.26
CA VAL A 128 7.49 -11.79 -11.63
C VAL A 128 7.49 -10.58 -12.55
N GLN A 129 6.46 -9.74 -12.49
CA GLN A 129 6.35 -8.52 -13.31
C GLN A 129 7.55 -7.59 -13.16
N TYR A 130 8.17 -7.56 -11.98
CA TYR A 130 9.36 -6.76 -11.70
C TYR A 130 10.68 -7.55 -11.82
N GLY A 131 10.65 -8.87 -12.12
CA GLY A 131 11.83 -9.70 -12.20
C GLY A 131 12.54 -9.93 -10.86
N LEU A 132 11.80 -9.93 -9.75
CA LEU A 132 12.35 -9.95 -8.39
C LEU A 132 12.32 -11.34 -7.73
N ILE A 133 11.52 -12.26 -8.25
CA ILE A 133 11.15 -13.54 -7.59
C ILE A 133 12.35 -14.37 -7.17
N GLU A 134 13.33 -14.51 -8.05
CA GLU A 134 14.51 -15.36 -7.80
C GLU A 134 15.35 -14.90 -6.61
N ARG A 135 15.26 -13.61 -6.27
CA ARG A 135 16.05 -12.98 -5.22
C ARG A 135 15.33 -12.83 -3.88
N VAL A 136 14.04 -13.14 -3.83
CA VAL A 136 13.27 -13.09 -2.59
C VAL A 136 13.82 -14.16 -1.63
N ARG A 137 14.25 -13.77 -0.44
CA ARG A 137 14.77 -14.66 0.62
C ARG A 137 13.95 -14.63 1.88
N ALA A 138 13.15 -13.59 2.07
CA ALA A 138 12.30 -13.46 3.24
C ALA A 138 10.97 -12.80 2.88
N VAL A 139 9.97 -13.00 3.73
CA VAL A 139 8.67 -12.33 3.62
C VAL A 139 8.24 -11.81 4.98
N VAL A 140 7.57 -10.66 4.98
CA VAL A 140 6.96 -10.05 6.16
C VAL A 140 5.45 -9.98 5.95
N PHE A 141 4.70 -10.48 6.90
CA PHE A 141 3.24 -10.57 6.82
C PHE A 141 2.62 -10.53 8.22
N ASP A 142 1.32 -10.25 8.33
CA ASP A 142 0.59 -10.40 9.57
C ASP A 142 0.37 -11.89 9.91
N THR A 143 0.17 -12.21 11.19
CA THR A 143 0.04 -13.59 11.66
C THR A 143 -1.39 -14.14 11.56
N THR A 144 -2.21 -13.62 10.67
CA THR A 144 -3.54 -14.17 10.40
C THR A 144 -3.48 -15.57 9.80
N ALA A 145 -4.53 -16.37 9.99
CA ALA A 145 -4.60 -17.72 9.45
C ALA A 145 -4.51 -17.73 7.91
N SER A 146 -5.02 -16.68 7.23
CA SER A 146 -4.91 -16.51 5.78
C SER A 146 -3.46 -16.39 5.31
N ASN A 147 -2.56 -15.85 6.14
CA ASN A 147 -1.14 -15.73 5.83
C ASN A 147 -0.33 -16.93 6.33
N SER A 148 -0.47 -17.31 7.60
CA SER A 148 0.41 -18.26 8.29
C SER A 148 -0.10 -19.71 8.30
N GLY A 149 -1.26 -19.98 7.73
CA GLY A 149 -1.84 -21.34 7.72
C GLY A 149 -0.94 -22.38 7.05
N CYS A 150 -0.66 -23.49 7.74
CA CYS A 150 0.31 -24.49 7.29
C CYS A 150 -0.05 -25.19 5.95
N TRP A 151 -1.31 -25.20 5.54
CA TRP A 151 -1.74 -25.85 4.30
C TRP A 151 -2.18 -24.86 3.22
N LYS A 152 -2.93 -23.82 3.61
CA LYS A 152 -3.58 -22.87 2.71
C LYS A 152 -3.19 -21.41 2.98
N GLY A 153 -2.22 -21.17 3.86
CA GLY A 153 -1.70 -19.84 4.11
C GLY A 153 -0.98 -19.27 2.89
N SER A 154 -1.06 -17.95 2.71
CA SER A 154 -0.47 -17.30 1.55
C SER A 154 1.03 -17.54 1.44
N VAL A 155 1.75 -17.56 2.56
CA VAL A 155 3.20 -17.79 2.57
C VAL A 155 3.54 -19.22 2.19
N THR A 156 2.80 -20.21 2.73
CA THR A 156 2.99 -21.63 2.38
C THR A 156 2.76 -21.87 0.88
N LEU A 157 1.72 -21.25 0.32
CA LEU A 157 1.42 -21.37 -1.10
C LEU A 157 2.43 -20.62 -1.97
N PHE A 158 2.93 -19.49 -1.48
CA PHE A 158 3.98 -18.73 -2.14
C PHE A 158 5.30 -19.54 -2.20
N GLU A 159 5.73 -20.18 -1.11
CA GLU A 159 6.88 -21.08 -1.09
C GLU A 159 6.74 -22.26 -2.06
N LYS A 160 5.55 -22.89 -2.08
CA LYS A 160 5.26 -23.96 -3.04
C LYS A 160 5.42 -23.49 -4.49
N ARG A 161 4.98 -22.27 -4.79
CA ARG A 161 5.11 -21.70 -6.14
C ARG A 161 6.54 -21.27 -6.47
N LEU A 162 7.32 -20.85 -5.45
CA LEU A 162 8.76 -20.58 -5.60
C LEU A 162 9.60 -21.85 -5.78
N GLY A 163 9.10 -23.01 -5.37
CA GLY A 163 9.87 -24.26 -5.33
C GLY A 163 10.99 -24.29 -4.29
N ARG A 164 10.97 -23.40 -3.31
CA ARG A 164 11.99 -23.29 -2.25
C ARG A 164 11.44 -22.61 -0.99
N SER A 165 12.05 -22.90 0.15
CA SER A 165 11.74 -22.25 1.42
C SER A 165 12.37 -20.86 1.49
N ILE A 166 11.71 -19.98 2.22
CA ILE A 166 12.12 -18.60 2.52
C ILE A 166 11.95 -18.31 4.00
N LEU A 167 12.60 -17.26 4.49
CA LEU A 167 12.48 -16.84 5.88
C LEU A 167 11.14 -16.15 6.13
N TRP A 168 10.40 -16.62 7.12
CA TRP A 168 9.13 -16.04 7.55
C TRP A 168 9.37 -15.03 8.67
N LEU A 169 8.96 -13.81 8.47
CA LEU A 169 9.08 -12.72 9.42
C LEU A 169 7.68 -12.22 9.80
N ALA A 170 7.28 -12.49 11.04
CA ALA A 170 6.03 -11.95 11.55
C ALA A 170 6.10 -10.42 11.68
N CYS A 171 5.07 -9.71 11.22
CA CYS A 171 4.99 -8.26 11.33
C CYS A 171 4.97 -7.83 12.79
N ARG A 172 6.00 -7.08 13.22
CA ARG A 172 6.12 -6.61 14.61
C ARG A 172 4.95 -5.72 15.04
N HIS A 173 4.43 -4.88 14.13
CA HIS A 173 3.27 -4.06 14.43
C HIS A 173 2.05 -4.90 14.80
N HIS A 174 1.78 -5.93 14.02
CA HIS A 174 0.66 -6.84 14.31
C HIS A 174 0.84 -7.58 15.65
N ILE A 175 2.06 -8.02 15.96
CA ILE A 175 2.36 -8.66 17.26
C ILE A 175 2.10 -7.69 18.43
N VAL A 176 2.57 -6.44 18.31
CA VAL A 176 2.33 -5.40 19.32
C VAL A 176 0.85 -5.08 19.47
N GLU A 177 0.13 -4.94 18.35
CA GLU A 177 -1.33 -4.73 18.36
C GLU A 177 -2.07 -5.87 19.09
N LEU A 178 -1.70 -7.12 18.85
CA LEU A 178 -2.27 -8.26 19.56
C LEU A 178 -1.98 -8.22 21.07
N HIS A 179 -0.75 -7.87 21.47
CA HIS A 179 -0.42 -7.72 22.89
C HIS A 179 -1.22 -6.60 23.54
N ILE A 180 -1.34 -5.44 22.91
CA ILE A 180 -2.13 -4.32 23.42
C ILE A 180 -3.61 -4.72 23.51
N LYS A 181 -4.13 -5.38 22.49
CA LYS A 181 -5.50 -5.89 22.49
C LYS A 181 -5.75 -6.84 23.66
N HIS A 182 -4.92 -7.86 23.84
CA HIS A 182 -5.08 -8.83 24.93
C HIS A 182 -4.93 -8.18 26.31
N ALA A 183 -4.00 -7.26 26.48
CA ALA A 183 -3.86 -6.51 27.74
C ALA A 183 -5.12 -5.67 28.03
N ASN A 184 -5.66 -4.99 27.01
CA ASN A 184 -6.88 -4.20 27.14
C ASN A 184 -8.10 -5.09 27.44
N GLU A 185 -8.23 -6.23 26.78
CA GLU A 185 -9.31 -7.20 27.04
C GLU A 185 -9.23 -7.80 28.45
N ALA A 186 -8.03 -8.04 28.96
CA ALA A 186 -7.84 -8.50 30.33
C ALA A 186 -8.24 -7.46 31.38
N LEU A 187 -8.04 -6.18 31.08
CA LEU A 187 -8.36 -5.07 31.99
C LEU A 187 -9.82 -4.61 31.92
N ARG A 188 -10.40 -4.61 30.73
CA ARG A 188 -11.72 -4.00 30.44
C ARG A 188 -12.79 -4.98 29.96
N GLY A 189 -12.43 -6.25 29.78
CA GLY A 189 -13.28 -7.27 29.16
C GLY A 189 -13.22 -7.28 27.64
N PRO A 190 -13.82 -8.28 26.98
CA PRO A 190 -13.73 -8.48 25.54
C PRO A 190 -14.32 -7.30 24.77
N SER A 191 -13.52 -6.71 23.85
CA SER A 191 -13.92 -5.61 23.00
C SER A 191 -14.41 -6.09 21.62
N LYS A 192 -15.52 -5.53 21.16
CA LYS A 192 -16.08 -5.79 19.81
C LYS A 192 -15.43 -4.94 18.71
N GLY A 193 -14.14 -4.67 18.78
CA GLY A 193 -13.41 -3.88 17.78
C GLY A 193 -12.21 -3.14 18.35
N LEU A 194 -11.37 -2.55 17.50
CA LEU A 194 -10.28 -1.68 17.92
C LEU A 194 -10.85 -0.49 18.70
N LEU A 195 -10.51 -0.41 19.98
CA LEU A 195 -10.77 0.79 20.78
C LEU A 195 -9.78 1.87 20.28
N PHE A 196 -10.25 2.72 19.38
CA PHE A 196 -9.62 4.03 19.23
C PHE A 196 -9.80 4.76 20.55
N ILE A 197 -8.69 5.02 21.25
CA ILE A 197 -8.67 6.01 22.32
C ILE A 197 -9.07 7.33 21.65
N THR A 198 -10.32 7.74 21.82
CA THR A 198 -10.78 9.02 21.31
C THR A 198 -10.19 10.12 22.20
N LYS A 199 -9.94 11.30 21.65
CA LYS A 199 -9.45 12.47 22.40
C LYS A 199 -10.30 12.82 23.63
N ASN A 200 -11.48 12.25 23.78
CA ASN A 200 -12.37 12.47 24.90
C ASN A 200 -12.04 11.61 26.12
N ASP A 201 -11.32 10.49 25.95
CA ASP A 201 -10.93 9.58 27.05
C ASP A 201 -9.71 10.09 27.83
N LEU A 202 -9.07 11.17 27.38
CA LEU A 202 -7.90 11.79 28.02
C LEU A 202 -8.26 13.02 28.90
N LYS A 203 -9.54 13.27 29.16
CA LYS A 203 -10.01 14.42 29.94
C LYS A 203 -10.71 14.06 31.26
N SER A 204 -10.43 12.89 31.80
CA SER A 204 -10.85 12.54 33.18
C SER A 204 -9.66 12.40 34.11
#